data_3f71b37766ce8e46f82b69e5ffe6195c
#
_entry.id   3f71b37766ce8e46f82b69e5ffe6195c
#
_cell.length_a   1.000
_cell.length_b   1.000
_cell.length_c   1.000
_cell.angle_alpha   90.00
_cell.angle_beta   90.00
_cell.angle_gamma   90.00
#
_symmetry.space_group_name_H-M   'P 1'
#
loop_
_entity.id
_entity.type
_entity.pdbx_description
1 polymer ?
#
loop_
_entity_poly.entity_id
_entity_poly.type
_entity_poly.pdbx_seq_one_letter_code
_entity_poly.pdbx_strand_id
1 'polypeptide(L)'
;MSTLSIRHLSKSYHKREVVSDVSLTVRSGETIGLLGPNGAGKTTSFYMIVGLVKSNAGSIHIDELEIGQLSMDKRSRLGLSYLPQEASVFRKLTVEENIMAILETHISADKHAMKQRLELLLDEFHIKHLRANLGASLSGGERRRVEIA
;
A
#
# COMPACT_ATOMS: atom_id res chain seq x y z
N MET A 1 -2.90 20.18 0.02
CA MET A 1 -3.75 18.97 0.13
C MET A 1 -3.49 18.12 -1.08
N SER A 2 -3.07 16.87 -0.90
CA SER A 2 -2.76 16.00 -2.05
C SER A 2 -4.01 15.32 -2.60
N THR A 3 -4.01 15.09 -3.90
CA THR A 3 -5.12 14.47 -4.62
C THR A 3 -4.61 13.33 -5.51
N LEU A 4 -5.18 12.15 -5.34
CA LEU A 4 -4.99 11.02 -6.28
C LEU A 4 -6.12 11.05 -7.31
N SER A 5 -5.79 11.22 -8.57
CA SER A 5 -6.74 11.31 -9.69
C SER A 5 -6.53 10.15 -10.65
N ILE A 6 -7.57 9.40 -10.90
CA ILE A 6 -7.61 8.31 -11.88
C ILE A 6 -8.63 8.70 -12.95
N ARG A 7 -8.26 8.64 -14.23
CA ARG A 7 -9.11 9.03 -15.34
C ARG A 7 -9.11 7.97 -16.43
N HIS A 8 -10.31 7.50 -16.79
CA HIS A 8 -10.55 6.60 -17.93
C HIS A 8 -9.68 5.33 -17.91
N LEU A 9 -9.45 4.77 -16.72
CA LEU A 9 -8.58 3.62 -16.53
C LEU A 9 -9.21 2.36 -17.12
N SER A 10 -8.50 1.68 -18.02
CA SER A 10 -8.99 0.47 -18.68
C SER A 10 -7.94 -0.62 -18.69
N LYS A 11 -8.39 -1.87 -18.61
CA LYS A 11 -7.54 -3.06 -18.67
C LYS A 11 -8.23 -4.22 -19.35
N SER A 12 -7.53 -4.79 -20.33
CA SER A 12 -7.91 -6.05 -20.98
C SER A 12 -6.81 -7.07 -20.82
N TYR A 13 -7.20 -8.33 -20.62
CA TYR A 13 -6.33 -9.50 -20.72
C TYR A 13 -6.77 -10.34 -21.92
N HIS A 14 -5.86 -10.50 -22.88
CA HIS A 14 -6.18 -11.08 -24.18
C HIS A 14 -7.35 -10.31 -24.85
N LYS A 15 -8.48 -10.96 -25.05
CA LYS A 15 -9.68 -10.36 -25.66
C LYS A 15 -10.77 -9.98 -24.65
N ARG A 16 -10.51 -10.17 -23.33
CA ARG A 16 -11.49 -9.89 -22.27
C ARG A 16 -11.16 -8.58 -21.58
N GLU A 17 -12.05 -7.63 -21.67
CA GLU A 17 -12.01 -6.41 -20.88
C GLU A 17 -12.39 -6.74 -19.43
N VAL A 18 -11.51 -6.36 -18.49
CA VAL A 18 -11.66 -6.62 -17.04
C VAL A 18 -11.95 -5.33 -16.28
N VAL A 19 -11.40 -4.22 -16.76
CA VAL A 19 -11.69 -2.87 -16.26
C VAL A 19 -12.01 -1.99 -17.43
N SER A 20 -13.18 -1.35 -17.41
CA SER A 20 -13.69 -0.48 -18.47
C SER A 20 -13.95 0.91 -17.89
N ASP A 21 -13.20 1.89 -18.37
CA ASP A 21 -13.43 3.33 -18.13
C ASP A 21 -13.62 3.74 -16.66
N VAL A 22 -12.75 3.29 -15.76
CA VAL A 22 -12.82 3.65 -14.33
C VAL A 22 -12.19 4.99 -14.09
N SER A 23 -12.97 5.92 -13.53
CA SER A 23 -12.51 7.25 -13.09
C SER A 23 -12.90 7.47 -11.63
N LEU A 24 -11.96 7.97 -10.82
CA LEU A 24 -12.20 8.34 -9.43
C LEU A 24 -11.15 9.37 -8.97
N THR A 25 -11.49 10.10 -7.93
CA THR A 25 -10.60 11.07 -7.29
C THR A 25 -10.67 10.89 -5.79
N VAL A 26 -9.51 10.85 -5.13
CA VAL A 26 -9.37 10.77 -3.66
C VAL A 26 -8.55 11.96 -3.19
N ARG A 27 -9.09 12.74 -2.25
CA ARG A 27 -8.40 13.88 -1.64
C ARG A 27 -7.86 13.53 -0.26
N SER A 28 -6.87 14.28 0.20
CA SER A 28 -6.36 14.15 1.57
C SER A 28 -7.50 14.17 2.59
N GLY A 29 -7.53 13.17 3.48
CA GLY A 29 -8.57 12.98 4.50
C GLY A 29 -9.83 12.27 4.01
N GLU A 30 -9.96 11.96 2.71
CA GLU A 30 -11.10 11.18 2.19
C GLU A 30 -10.85 9.67 2.29
N THR A 31 -11.94 8.93 2.54
CA THR A 31 -11.98 7.48 2.40
C THR A 31 -12.98 7.11 1.32
N ILE A 32 -12.55 6.38 0.31
CA ILE A 32 -13.40 5.93 -0.80
C ILE A 32 -13.49 4.41 -0.81
N GLY A 33 -14.73 3.89 -0.92
CA GLY A 33 -15.01 2.47 -1.09
C GLY A 33 -15.28 2.13 -2.56
N LEU A 34 -14.48 1.19 -3.12
CA LEU A 34 -14.75 0.63 -4.43
C LEU A 34 -15.59 -0.64 -4.28
N LEU A 35 -16.87 -0.55 -4.60
CA LEU A 35 -17.84 -1.63 -4.44
C LEU A 35 -18.17 -2.31 -5.77
N GLY A 36 -18.58 -3.56 -5.72
CA GLY A 36 -18.99 -4.33 -6.89
C GLY A 36 -18.90 -5.84 -6.67
N PRO A 37 -19.49 -6.65 -7.52
CA PRO A 37 -19.47 -8.12 -7.43
C PRO A 37 -18.07 -8.70 -7.63
N ASN A 38 -17.91 -9.99 -7.34
CA ASN A 38 -16.65 -10.69 -7.64
C ASN A 38 -16.42 -10.69 -9.16
N GLY A 39 -15.18 -10.45 -9.58
CA GLY A 39 -14.81 -10.34 -10.99
C GLY A 39 -15.09 -8.97 -11.65
N ALA A 40 -15.62 -7.98 -10.91
CA ALA A 40 -15.87 -6.62 -11.44
C ALA A 40 -14.60 -5.77 -11.66
N GLY A 41 -13.41 -6.35 -11.57
CA GLY A 41 -12.16 -5.63 -11.84
C GLY A 41 -11.61 -4.80 -10.68
N LYS A 42 -12.23 -4.82 -9.48
CA LYS A 42 -11.79 -4.03 -8.31
C LYS A 42 -10.30 -4.21 -7.99
N THR A 43 -9.88 -5.44 -7.80
CA THR A 43 -8.46 -5.77 -7.49
C THR A 43 -7.54 -5.35 -8.63
N THR A 44 -7.95 -5.54 -9.88
CA THR A 44 -7.19 -5.10 -11.06
C THR A 44 -7.03 -3.58 -11.09
N SER A 45 -8.09 -2.83 -10.75
CA SER A 45 -8.04 -1.37 -10.63
C SER A 45 -7.05 -0.94 -9.56
N PHE A 46 -7.08 -1.55 -8.36
CA PHE A 46 -6.07 -1.31 -7.33
C PHE A 46 -4.66 -1.63 -7.80
N TYR A 47 -4.46 -2.76 -8.46
CA TYR A 47 -3.13 -3.15 -8.97
C TYR A 47 -2.60 -2.18 -10.02
N MET A 48 -3.46 -1.60 -10.85
CA MET A 48 -3.07 -0.54 -11.78
C MET A 48 -2.69 0.74 -11.05
N ILE A 49 -3.45 1.14 -10.03
CA ILE A 49 -3.19 2.35 -9.22
C ILE A 49 -1.85 2.24 -8.49
N VAL A 50 -1.56 1.09 -7.87
CA VAL A 50 -0.30 0.90 -7.12
C VAL A 50 0.90 0.55 -7.99
N GLY A 51 0.69 0.24 -9.27
CA GLY A 51 1.77 -0.04 -10.23
C GLY A 51 2.20 -1.50 -10.34
N LEU A 52 1.41 -2.43 -9.82
CA LEU A 52 1.61 -3.88 -10.00
C LEU A 52 1.20 -4.36 -11.40
N VAL A 53 0.23 -3.69 -12.02
CA VAL A 53 -0.27 -3.99 -13.37
C VAL A 53 -0.29 -2.69 -14.18
N LYS A 54 0.18 -2.73 -15.42
CA LYS A 54 0.05 -1.59 -16.35
C LYS A 54 -1.37 -1.51 -16.90
N SER A 55 -1.94 -0.30 -16.93
CA SER A 55 -3.19 -0.04 -17.66
C SER A 55 -2.99 -0.14 -19.18
N ASN A 56 -4.08 -0.41 -19.91
CA ASN A 56 -4.08 -0.30 -21.37
C ASN A 56 -4.42 1.13 -21.83
N ALA A 57 -5.24 1.84 -21.06
CA ALA A 57 -5.62 3.23 -21.31
C ALA A 57 -5.87 3.96 -19.98
N GLY A 58 -6.01 5.28 -20.06
CA GLY A 58 -6.25 6.15 -18.94
C GLY A 58 -4.98 6.68 -18.31
N SER A 59 -5.14 7.53 -17.29
CA SER A 59 -4.03 8.17 -16.58
C SER A 59 -4.23 8.13 -15.06
N ILE A 60 -3.12 8.16 -14.33
CA ILE A 60 -3.09 8.17 -12.86
C ILE A 60 -2.15 9.29 -12.43
N HIS A 61 -2.66 10.20 -11.60
CA HIS A 61 -1.91 11.35 -11.12
C HIS A 61 -1.94 11.44 -9.60
N ILE A 62 -0.83 11.87 -9.01
CA ILE A 62 -0.77 12.42 -7.66
C ILE A 62 -0.52 13.91 -7.84
N ASP A 63 -1.48 14.74 -7.48
CA ASP A 63 -1.51 16.18 -7.77
C ASP A 63 -1.29 16.44 -9.27
N GLU A 64 -0.25 17.16 -9.65
CA GLU A 64 0.10 17.45 -11.05
C GLU A 64 0.99 16.37 -11.69
N LEU A 65 1.48 15.41 -10.90
CA LEU A 65 2.45 14.43 -11.39
C LEU A 65 1.76 13.19 -11.93
N GLU A 66 1.96 12.88 -13.21
CA GLU A 66 1.51 11.61 -13.78
C GLU A 66 2.40 10.46 -13.31
N ILE A 67 1.77 9.45 -12.70
CA ILE A 67 2.46 8.28 -12.13
C ILE A 67 2.17 6.99 -12.88
N GLY A 68 1.35 7.00 -13.92
CA GLY A 68 0.87 5.81 -14.63
C GLY A 68 1.99 4.91 -15.16
N GLN A 69 3.14 5.47 -15.52
CA GLN A 69 4.31 4.73 -16.02
C GLN A 69 5.37 4.46 -14.93
N LEU A 70 5.18 4.97 -13.71
CA LEU A 70 6.12 4.74 -12.62
C LEU A 70 5.95 3.33 -12.04
N SER A 71 7.07 2.73 -11.65
CA SER A 71 7.09 1.47 -10.90
C SER A 71 6.53 1.67 -9.47
N MET A 72 6.12 0.56 -8.84
CA MET A 72 5.52 0.58 -7.51
C MET A 72 6.44 1.25 -6.46
N ASP A 73 7.76 0.98 -6.50
CA ASP A 73 8.75 1.60 -5.60
C ASP A 73 8.80 3.13 -5.76
N LYS A 74 8.72 3.64 -6.99
CA LYS A 74 8.68 5.08 -7.25
C LYS A 74 7.37 5.71 -6.75
N ARG A 75 6.23 5.03 -6.94
CA ARG A 75 4.94 5.48 -6.41
C ARG A 75 4.92 5.49 -4.87
N SER A 76 5.55 4.48 -4.25
CA SER A 76 5.69 4.41 -2.79
C SER A 76 6.47 5.60 -2.24
N ARG A 77 7.56 6.01 -2.89
CA ARG A 77 8.33 7.21 -2.51
C ARG A 77 7.55 8.52 -2.66
N LEU A 78 6.49 8.52 -3.47
CA LEU A 78 5.55 9.64 -3.60
C LEU A 78 4.40 9.59 -2.58
N GLY A 79 4.43 8.60 -1.65
CA GLY A 79 3.45 8.46 -0.58
C GLY A 79 2.28 7.52 -0.90
N LEU A 80 2.30 6.80 -2.04
CA LEU A 80 1.25 5.83 -2.37
C LEU A 80 1.59 4.46 -1.79
N SER A 81 1.00 4.11 -0.66
CA SER A 81 1.16 2.81 -0.03
C SER A 81 0.06 1.82 -0.45
N TYR A 82 0.39 0.53 -0.38
CA TYR A 82 -0.55 -0.57 -0.66
C TYR A 82 -0.52 -1.61 0.46
N LEU A 83 -1.67 -1.87 1.03
CA LEU A 83 -1.86 -2.93 2.02
C LEU A 83 -2.55 -4.12 1.36
N PRO A 84 -1.82 -5.23 1.07
CA PRO A 84 -2.38 -6.38 0.38
C PRO A 84 -3.43 -7.11 1.21
N GLN A 85 -4.27 -7.91 0.54
CA GLN A 85 -5.23 -8.78 1.19
C GLN A 85 -4.53 -9.97 1.86
N GLU A 86 -3.46 -10.48 1.24
CA GLU A 86 -2.64 -11.55 1.79
C GLU A 86 -1.62 -11.01 2.78
N ALA A 87 -1.18 -11.87 3.70
CA ALA A 87 -0.22 -11.49 4.71
C ALA A 87 1.14 -11.12 4.11
N SER A 88 1.65 -9.93 4.46
CA SER A 88 2.89 -9.35 3.94
C SER A 88 4.04 -9.32 4.96
N VAL A 89 3.82 -9.73 6.22
CA VAL A 89 4.88 -9.77 7.23
C VAL A 89 5.97 -10.80 6.90
N PHE A 90 7.20 -10.47 7.18
CA PHE A 90 8.33 -11.40 7.13
C PHE A 90 8.20 -12.39 8.30
N ARG A 91 7.76 -13.60 8.02
CA ARG A 91 7.38 -14.59 9.02
C ARG A 91 8.52 -15.01 9.97
N LYS A 92 9.78 -14.94 9.51
CA LYS A 92 10.99 -15.30 10.27
C LYS A 92 11.60 -14.15 11.05
N LEU A 93 11.12 -12.95 10.86
CA LEU A 93 11.54 -11.75 11.60
C LEU A 93 10.57 -11.51 12.76
N THR A 94 11.09 -10.87 13.81
CA THR A 94 10.27 -10.35 14.90
C THR A 94 9.40 -9.16 14.44
N VAL A 95 8.44 -8.75 15.27
CA VAL A 95 7.64 -7.54 15.01
C VAL A 95 8.54 -6.31 14.85
N GLU A 96 9.50 -6.14 15.76
CA GLU A 96 10.48 -5.06 15.68
C GLU A 96 11.27 -5.08 14.38
N GLU A 97 11.81 -6.23 14.01
CA GLU A 97 12.59 -6.40 12.78
C GLU A 97 11.74 -6.16 11.52
N ASN A 98 10.46 -6.55 11.51
CA ASN A 98 9.54 -6.27 10.41
C ASN A 98 9.38 -4.76 10.18
N ILE A 99 9.12 -4.01 11.26
CA ILE A 99 8.94 -2.56 11.18
C ILE A 99 10.27 -1.88 10.82
N MET A 100 11.37 -2.29 11.47
CA MET A 100 12.70 -1.73 11.19
C MET A 100 13.12 -1.92 9.73
N ALA A 101 12.85 -3.07 9.12
CA ALA A 101 13.17 -3.32 7.71
C ALA A 101 12.52 -2.31 6.76
N ILE A 102 11.31 -1.83 7.09
CA ILE A 102 10.63 -0.79 6.31
C ILE A 102 11.19 0.60 6.64
N LEU A 103 11.42 0.90 7.92
CA LEU A 103 11.99 2.18 8.33
C LEU A 103 13.37 2.43 7.68
N GLU A 104 14.20 1.41 7.54
CA GLU A 104 15.51 1.49 6.86
C GLU A 104 15.40 1.91 5.39
N THR A 105 14.27 1.63 4.73
CA THR A 105 14.05 2.05 3.34
C THR A 105 13.57 3.50 3.21
N HIS A 106 12.97 4.06 4.26
CA HIS A 106 12.34 5.38 4.25
C HIS A 106 13.11 6.45 5.02
N ILE A 107 13.81 6.06 6.07
CA ILE A 107 14.59 6.99 6.92
C ILE A 107 16.08 6.75 6.64
N SER A 108 16.70 7.65 5.88
CA SER A 108 18.13 7.52 5.55
C SER A 108 19.01 7.67 6.80
N ALA A 109 19.71 6.59 7.16
CA ALA A 109 20.91 6.53 8.03
C ALA A 109 20.81 7.05 9.49
N ASP A 110 19.73 7.69 9.94
CA ASP A 110 19.58 8.12 11.33
C ASP A 110 18.98 7.01 12.20
N LYS A 111 19.85 6.21 12.81
CA LYS A 111 19.43 5.13 13.71
C LYS A 111 18.63 5.61 14.92
N HIS A 112 18.85 6.85 15.37
CA HIS A 112 18.10 7.41 16.49
C HIS A 112 16.66 7.73 16.08
N ALA A 113 16.49 8.41 14.95
CA ALA A 113 15.16 8.70 14.38
C ALA A 113 14.38 7.43 14.06
N MET A 114 15.03 6.38 13.51
CA MET A 114 14.39 5.09 13.28
C MET A 114 13.87 4.45 14.57
N LYS A 115 14.71 4.44 15.64
CA LYS A 115 14.28 3.89 16.94
C LYS A 115 13.13 4.68 17.56
N GLN A 116 13.16 5.99 17.49
CA GLN A 116 12.05 6.83 17.96
C GLN A 116 10.77 6.53 17.18
N ARG A 117 10.87 6.44 15.85
CA ARG A 117 9.70 6.10 15.02
C ARG A 117 9.16 4.71 15.32
N LEU A 118 10.03 3.72 15.51
CA LEU A 118 9.66 2.37 15.94
C LEU A 118 8.84 2.39 17.24
N GLU A 119 9.32 3.09 18.29
CA GLU A 119 8.58 3.15 19.56
C GLU A 119 7.20 3.78 19.38
N LEU A 120 7.10 4.87 18.59
CA LEU A 120 5.81 5.50 18.29
C LEU A 120 4.85 4.54 17.59
N LEU A 121 5.31 3.80 16.58
CA LEU A 121 4.48 2.83 15.85
C LEU A 121 4.03 1.67 16.75
N LEU A 122 4.94 1.13 17.58
CA LEU A 122 4.61 0.06 18.53
C LEU A 122 3.53 0.49 19.53
N ASP A 123 3.57 1.73 19.99
CA ASP A 123 2.58 2.29 20.93
C ASP A 123 1.27 2.63 20.19
N GLU A 124 1.31 3.29 19.03
CA GLU A 124 0.14 3.70 18.23
C GLU A 124 -0.73 2.50 17.82
N PHE A 125 -0.08 1.40 17.38
CA PHE A 125 -0.79 0.18 16.98
C PHE A 125 -1.01 -0.81 18.12
N HIS A 126 -0.65 -0.47 19.36
CA HIS A 126 -0.78 -1.31 20.56
C HIS A 126 -0.17 -2.71 20.38
N ILE A 127 1.03 -2.78 19.80
CA ILE A 127 1.78 -4.02 19.53
C ILE A 127 3.11 -4.12 20.28
N LYS A 128 3.38 -3.24 21.23
CA LYS A 128 4.63 -3.20 21.99
C LYS A 128 4.91 -4.50 22.75
N HIS A 129 3.87 -5.14 23.29
CA HIS A 129 3.97 -6.43 23.98
C HIS A 129 4.32 -7.59 23.04
N LEU A 130 4.19 -7.42 21.73
CA LEU A 130 4.52 -8.41 20.70
C LEU A 130 5.91 -8.19 20.08
N ARG A 131 6.63 -7.18 20.52
CA ARG A 131 7.88 -6.69 19.94
C ARG A 131 8.86 -7.79 19.54
N ALA A 132 9.09 -8.74 20.43
CA ALA A 132 10.01 -9.87 20.25
C ALA A 132 9.37 -11.11 19.61
N ASN A 133 8.06 -11.11 19.34
CA ASN A 133 7.37 -12.24 18.74
C ASN A 133 7.69 -12.32 17.25
N LEU A 134 7.88 -13.56 16.77
CA LEU A 134 8.07 -13.81 15.32
C LEU A 134 6.77 -13.54 14.55
N GLY A 135 6.88 -13.01 13.34
CA GLY A 135 5.74 -12.79 12.45
C GLY A 135 4.91 -14.06 12.19
N ALA A 136 5.54 -15.23 12.25
CA ALA A 136 4.87 -16.52 12.09
C ALA A 136 3.92 -16.87 13.26
N SER A 137 4.17 -16.35 14.46
CA SER A 137 3.40 -16.66 15.67
C SER A 137 2.20 -15.74 15.91
N LEU A 138 2.08 -14.67 15.12
CA LEU A 138 1.03 -13.67 15.29
C LEU A 138 -0.34 -14.21 14.84
N SER A 139 -1.37 -13.89 15.62
CA SER A 139 -2.76 -14.05 15.19
C SER A 139 -3.07 -13.15 13.98
N GLY A 140 -4.19 -13.40 13.28
CA GLY A 140 -4.57 -12.61 12.10
C GLY A 140 -4.72 -11.12 12.40
N GLY A 141 -5.32 -10.77 13.52
CA GLY A 141 -5.50 -9.37 13.94
C GLY A 141 -4.20 -8.68 14.36
N GLU A 142 -3.32 -9.37 15.08
CA GLU A 142 -2.00 -8.87 15.46
C GLU A 142 -1.14 -8.63 14.21
N ARG A 143 -1.12 -9.62 13.30
CA ARG A 143 -0.42 -9.51 12.03
C ARG A 143 -0.88 -8.30 11.23
N ARG A 144 -2.20 -8.08 11.15
CA ARG A 144 -2.74 -6.93 10.42
C ARG A 144 -2.31 -5.60 11.01
N ARG A 145 -2.21 -5.49 12.33
CA ARG A 145 -1.67 -4.28 13.00
C ARG A 145 -0.20 -4.05 12.68
N VAL A 146 0.61 -5.12 12.64
CA VAL A 146 2.05 -5.03 12.26
C VAL A 146 2.21 -4.64 10.79
N GLU A 147 1.33 -5.10 9.90
CA GLU A 147 1.35 -4.74 8.47
C GLU A 147 0.99 -3.28 8.20
N ILE A 148 0.21 -2.67 9.08
CA ILE A 148 -0.21 -1.27 8.96
C ILE A 148 0.83 -0.34 9.59
N ALA A 149 1.48 -0.79 10.66
CA ALA A 149 2.54 -0.04 11.37
C ALA A 149 3.77 0.19 10.50
#